data_ebbb01f99441ccf6acedc53c1063ef31
#
_entry.id   ebbb01f99441ccf6acedc53c1063ef31
#
_cell.length_a   1.000
_cell.length_b   1.000
_cell.length_c   1.000
_cell.angle_alpha   90.00
_cell.angle_beta   90.00
_cell.angle_gamma   90.00
#
_symmetry.space_group_name_H-M   'P 1'
#
loop_
_entity.id
_entity.type
_entity.pdbx_description
1 polymer ?
#
loop_
_entity_poly.entity_id
_entity_poly.type
_entity_poly.pdbx_seq_one_letter_code
_entity_poly.pdbx_strand_id
1 'polypeptide(L)'
;ILNEGMIESTPSTHLKKYILKNKIKLPSSQIDLQKFNRVFLVAIGKSAGTMTEYVSKKINFESGIVVVPKGVVPKIDTSSFKVITSGHPLPNHNSLKSGKALIKFLNNTTKHDFVLFLISGGGSALSVLPNSISLRDKIRVNHELIRSGANINEIACIRKHLSLIKGGRLIQKMNCNGISFLVSDVIGDDIGSIASGLTFYDKSTFSDALRIVKKFSLEHKLPKSALSVLKSGANVEISET
;
A
#
# COMPACT_ATOMS: atom_id res chain seq x y z
N ILE A 1 30.51 -14.93 4.21
CA ILE A 1 29.48 -14.98 5.25
C ILE A 1 28.57 -13.74 5.17
N LEU A 2 29.11 -12.49 5.19
CA LEU A 2 28.27 -11.27 5.07
C LEU A 2 27.51 -11.18 3.74
N ASN A 3 28.17 -11.51 2.62
CA ASN A 3 27.53 -11.50 1.30
C ASN A 3 26.47 -12.60 1.16
N GLU A 4 26.69 -13.77 1.70
CA GLU A 4 25.70 -14.88 1.68
C GLU A 4 24.47 -14.54 2.53
N GLY A 5 24.64 -14.00 3.74
CA GLY A 5 23.53 -13.53 4.58
C GLY A 5 22.72 -12.39 3.94
N MET A 6 23.37 -11.48 3.22
CA MET A 6 22.67 -10.41 2.46
C MET A 6 21.90 -10.96 1.26
N ILE A 7 22.42 -11.99 0.57
CA ILE A 7 21.72 -12.63 -0.57
C ILE A 7 20.50 -13.42 -0.07
N GLU A 8 20.62 -14.13 1.03
CA GLU A 8 19.50 -14.88 1.63
C GLU A 8 18.39 -14.00 2.19
N SER A 9 18.72 -12.78 2.60
CA SER A 9 17.74 -11.81 3.13
C SER A 9 17.05 -10.96 2.07
N THR A 10 17.38 -11.14 0.78
CA THR A 10 16.73 -10.33 -0.27
C THR A 10 15.27 -10.75 -0.49
N PRO A 11 14.34 -9.78 -0.70
CA PRO A 11 12.94 -10.09 -0.98
C PRO A 11 12.73 -11.06 -2.15
N SER A 12 13.59 -10.99 -3.18
CA SER A 12 13.56 -11.90 -4.33
C SER A 12 13.85 -13.36 -3.96
N THR A 13 14.71 -13.61 -2.97
CA THR A 13 15.02 -14.97 -2.50
C THR A 13 13.80 -15.64 -1.86
N HIS A 14 13.05 -14.88 -1.07
CA HIS A 14 11.81 -15.40 -0.47
C HIS A 14 10.72 -15.65 -1.52
N LEU A 15 10.61 -14.81 -2.53
CA LEU A 15 9.64 -14.99 -3.63
C LEU A 15 9.89 -16.28 -4.44
N LYS A 16 11.14 -16.78 -4.50
CA LYS A 16 11.48 -18.03 -5.22
C LYS A 16 10.66 -19.23 -4.76
N LYS A 17 10.27 -19.27 -3.49
CA LYS A 17 9.48 -20.37 -2.91
C LYS A 17 8.05 -20.40 -3.42
N TYR A 18 7.52 -19.23 -3.84
CA TYR A 18 6.12 -19.03 -4.18
C TYR A 18 5.87 -18.73 -5.66
N ILE A 19 6.83 -18.11 -6.36
CA ILE A 19 6.66 -17.67 -7.75
C ILE A 19 7.36 -18.64 -8.69
N LEU A 20 6.57 -19.34 -9.48
CA LEU A 20 6.99 -20.27 -10.54
C LEU A 20 6.70 -19.64 -11.92
N LYS A 21 7.00 -20.38 -13.00
CA LYS A 21 6.67 -19.94 -14.37
C LYS A 21 5.14 -19.86 -14.55
N ASN A 22 4.60 -18.64 -14.63
CA ASN A 22 3.17 -18.32 -14.72
C ASN A 22 2.28 -19.01 -13.67
N LYS A 23 2.84 -19.30 -12.49
CA LYS A 23 2.11 -19.95 -11.39
C LYS A 23 2.54 -19.37 -10.05
N ILE A 24 1.60 -19.34 -9.10
CA ILE A 24 1.85 -18.94 -7.71
C ILE A 24 1.54 -20.13 -6.81
N LYS A 25 2.55 -20.62 -6.11
CA LYS A 25 2.42 -21.70 -5.12
C LYS A 25 1.99 -21.13 -3.78
N LEU A 26 0.95 -21.68 -3.19
CA LEU A 26 0.49 -21.39 -1.84
C LEU A 26 0.72 -22.64 -0.95
N PRO A 27 0.64 -22.53 0.38
CA PRO A 27 0.86 -23.69 1.27
C PRO A 27 0.00 -24.91 0.94
N SER A 28 -1.26 -24.71 0.58
CA SER A 28 -2.24 -25.79 0.32
C SER A 28 -2.78 -25.81 -1.13
N SER A 29 -2.34 -24.91 -2.00
CA SER A 29 -2.90 -24.78 -3.35
C SER A 29 -1.90 -24.13 -4.32
N GLN A 30 -2.33 -24.02 -5.58
CA GLN A 30 -1.57 -23.33 -6.62
C GLN A 30 -2.50 -22.53 -7.50
N ILE A 31 -2.12 -21.30 -7.81
CA ILE A 31 -2.81 -20.44 -8.77
C ILE A 31 -2.08 -20.54 -10.10
N ASP A 32 -2.78 -21.00 -11.14
CA ASP A 32 -2.30 -20.99 -12.51
C ASP A 32 -2.74 -19.68 -13.17
N LEU A 33 -1.77 -18.80 -13.45
CA LEU A 33 -2.03 -17.47 -14.00
C LEU A 33 -2.44 -17.48 -15.47
N GLN A 34 -2.22 -18.60 -16.19
CA GLN A 34 -2.65 -18.77 -17.57
C GLN A 34 -4.18 -18.93 -17.71
N LYS A 35 -4.89 -19.15 -16.59
CA LYS A 35 -6.36 -19.20 -16.55
C LYS A 35 -7.03 -17.83 -16.58
N PHE A 36 -6.26 -16.74 -16.43
CA PHE A 36 -6.77 -15.38 -16.46
C PHE A 36 -6.49 -14.72 -17.82
N ASN A 37 -7.39 -13.85 -18.24
CA ASN A 37 -7.25 -13.15 -19.52
C ASN A 37 -6.04 -12.19 -19.51
N ARG A 38 -5.85 -11.47 -18.41
CA ARG A 38 -4.74 -10.54 -18.21
C ARG A 38 -4.23 -10.67 -16.77
N VAL A 39 -2.92 -10.61 -16.63
CA VAL A 39 -2.26 -10.57 -15.33
C VAL A 39 -1.57 -9.22 -15.17
N PHE A 40 -1.91 -8.51 -14.11
CA PHE A 40 -1.40 -7.18 -13.81
C PHE A 40 -0.47 -7.19 -12.60
N LEU A 41 0.46 -6.23 -12.56
CA LEU A 41 1.36 -6.02 -11.44
C LEU A 41 1.13 -4.66 -10.78
N VAL A 42 1.04 -4.65 -9.45
CA VAL A 42 1.16 -3.45 -8.62
C VAL A 42 2.27 -3.67 -7.62
N ALA A 43 3.37 -2.93 -7.75
CA ALA A 43 4.51 -3.02 -6.85
C ALA A 43 4.75 -1.67 -6.16
N ILE A 44 4.83 -1.64 -4.82
CA ILE A 44 4.95 -0.41 -4.04
C ILE A 44 5.92 -0.63 -2.86
N GLY A 45 6.97 0.18 -2.76
CA GLY A 45 7.87 0.15 -1.62
C GLY A 45 9.34 0.25 -1.99
N LYS A 46 10.21 0.20 -0.97
CA LYS A 46 11.67 0.28 -1.15
C LYS A 46 12.21 -0.89 -1.98
N SER A 47 11.62 -2.08 -1.85
CA SER A 47 12.02 -3.29 -2.56
C SER A 47 11.14 -3.59 -3.79
N ALA A 48 10.21 -2.70 -4.16
CA ALA A 48 9.28 -2.92 -5.26
C ALA A 48 10.01 -3.17 -6.59
N GLY A 49 11.10 -2.44 -6.85
CA GLY A 49 11.92 -2.62 -8.05
C GLY A 49 12.52 -4.03 -8.16
N THR A 50 13.26 -4.45 -7.14
CA THR A 50 13.94 -5.77 -7.13
C THR A 50 12.95 -6.93 -7.12
N MET A 51 11.81 -6.79 -6.42
CA MET A 51 10.73 -7.77 -6.47
C MET A 51 10.14 -7.88 -7.88
N THR A 52 9.90 -6.74 -8.55
CA THR A 52 9.41 -6.70 -9.94
C THR A 52 10.41 -7.32 -10.91
N GLU A 53 11.70 -6.99 -10.80
CA GLU A 53 12.77 -7.59 -11.62
C GLU A 53 12.79 -9.11 -11.55
N TYR A 54 12.49 -9.67 -10.38
CA TYR A 54 12.41 -11.11 -10.21
C TYR A 54 11.14 -11.71 -10.84
N VAL A 55 9.96 -11.17 -10.49
CA VAL A 55 8.69 -11.77 -10.91
C VAL A 55 8.44 -11.62 -12.41
N SER A 56 8.90 -10.53 -13.04
CA SER A 56 8.76 -10.31 -14.49
C SER A 56 9.51 -11.32 -15.36
N LYS A 57 10.52 -11.99 -14.80
CA LYS A 57 11.24 -13.10 -15.46
C LYS A 57 10.47 -14.44 -15.39
N LYS A 58 9.42 -14.51 -14.57
CA LYS A 58 8.68 -15.75 -14.28
C LYS A 58 7.23 -15.68 -14.69
N ILE A 59 6.64 -14.49 -14.69
CA ILE A 59 5.23 -14.26 -14.98
C ILE A 59 5.11 -13.29 -16.15
N ASN A 60 4.25 -13.63 -17.10
CA ASN A 60 3.90 -12.74 -18.21
C ASN A 60 2.83 -11.75 -17.73
N PHE A 61 3.20 -10.49 -17.59
CA PHE A 61 2.28 -9.43 -17.23
C PHE A 61 1.80 -8.68 -18.48
N GLU A 62 0.51 -8.36 -18.51
CA GLU A 62 -0.07 -7.44 -19.49
C GLU A 62 0.48 -6.03 -19.30
N SER A 63 0.48 -5.55 -18.06
CA SER A 63 1.07 -4.27 -17.67
C SER A 63 1.17 -4.15 -16.15
N GLY A 64 1.77 -3.05 -15.66
CA GLY A 64 1.83 -2.81 -14.23
C GLY A 64 2.24 -1.40 -13.82
N ILE A 65 2.11 -1.12 -12.53
CA ILE A 65 2.61 0.10 -11.89
C ILE A 65 3.62 -0.28 -10.81
N VAL A 66 4.80 0.33 -10.90
CA VAL A 66 5.90 0.13 -9.94
C VAL A 66 6.22 1.47 -9.28
N VAL A 67 6.02 1.58 -7.98
CA VAL A 67 6.25 2.81 -7.20
C VAL A 67 7.44 2.61 -6.30
N VAL A 68 8.48 3.41 -6.53
CA VAL A 68 9.78 3.31 -5.83
C VAL A 68 10.20 4.66 -5.23
N PRO A 69 11.11 4.70 -4.25
CA PRO A 69 11.70 5.93 -3.77
C PRO A 69 12.47 6.66 -4.87
N LYS A 70 12.60 7.99 -4.72
CA LYS A 70 13.49 8.80 -5.57
C LYS A 70 14.93 8.24 -5.51
N GLY A 71 15.58 8.14 -6.65
CA GLY A 71 16.94 7.60 -6.79
C GLY A 71 17.00 6.09 -7.04
N VAL A 72 15.90 5.36 -6.92
CA VAL A 72 15.81 3.94 -7.29
C VAL A 72 15.39 3.82 -8.76
N VAL A 73 16.20 3.13 -9.55
CA VAL A 73 15.93 2.84 -10.97
C VAL A 73 15.82 1.31 -11.11
N PRO A 74 14.60 0.76 -11.20
CA PRO A 74 14.42 -0.68 -11.39
C PRO A 74 14.93 -1.13 -12.78
N LYS A 75 15.58 -2.28 -12.85
CA LYS A 75 16.00 -2.90 -14.11
C LYS A 75 14.87 -3.76 -14.70
N ILE A 76 13.81 -3.09 -15.14
CA ILE A 76 12.61 -3.71 -15.70
C ILE A 76 12.25 -3.11 -17.06
N ASP A 77 11.45 -3.82 -17.83
CA ASP A 77 10.90 -3.32 -19.08
C ASP A 77 9.87 -2.20 -18.82
N THR A 78 10.23 -0.98 -19.21
CA THR A 78 9.38 0.20 -19.03
C THR A 78 8.29 0.33 -20.09
N SER A 79 8.27 -0.52 -21.12
CA SER A 79 7.15 -0.59 -22.07
C SER A 79 5.93 -1.23 -21.43
N SER A 80 6.14 -2.25 -20.61
CA SER A 80 5.07 -2.96 -19.88
C SER A 80 4.79 -2.38 -18.50
N PHE A 81 5.76 -1.70 -17.87
CA PHE A 81 5.64 -1.21 -16.49
C PHE A 81 5.80 0.29 -16.37
N LYS A 82 4.76 0.95 -15.86
CA LYS A 82 4.84 2.37 -15.50
C LYS A 82 5.57 2.54 -14.17
N VAL A 83 6.80 3.06 -14.22
CA VAL A 83 7.57 3.38 -13.02
C VAL A 83 7.23 4.79 -12.52
N ILE A 84 6.92 4.92 -11.24
CA ILE A 84 6.67 6.19 -10.56
C ILE A 84 7.65 6.34 -9.41
N THR A 85 8.54 7.32 -9.48
CA THR A 85 9.44 7.68 -8.40
C THR A 85 8.77 8.67 -7.46
N SER A 86 8.71 8.36 -6.17
CA SER A 86 7.94 9.12 -5.18
C SER A 86 8.76 9.52 -3.96
N GLY A 87 8.19 10.41 -3.14
CA GLY A 87 8.82 10.89 -1.91
C GLY A 87 8.82 9.86 -0.79
N HIS A 88 9.96 9.73 -0.13
CA HIS A 88 10.14 8.92 1.07
C HIS A 88 11.29 9.52 1.91
N PRO A 89 11.17 9.68 3.25
CA PRO A 89 10.03 9.27 4.11
C PRO A 89 8.81 10.20 4.04
N LEU A 90 8.94 11.40 3.52
CA LEU A 90 7.82 12.33 3.37
C LEU A 90 7.18 12.21 1.98
N PRO A 91 5.84 12.13 1.91
CA PRO A 91 5.14 12.09 0.63
C PRO A 91 5.26 13.44 -0.10
N ASN A 92 5.27 13.38 -1.44
CA ASN A 92 5.32 14.54 -2.32
C ASN A 92 4.21 14.47 -3.40
N HIS A 93 4.24 15.37 -4.37
CA HIS A 93 3.27 15.37 -5.47
C HIS A 93 3.28 14.07 -6.29
N ASN A 94 4.44 13.42 -6.46
CA ASN A 94 4.49 12.13 -7.16
C ASN A 94 3.85 11.01 -6.33
N SER A 95 3.92 11.09 -4.99
CA SER A 95 3.17 10.17 -4.12
C SER A 95 1.65 10.30 -4.31
N LEU A 96 1.14 11.52 -4.55
CA LEU A 96 -0.26 11.76 -4.89
C LEU A 96 -0.60 11.26 -6.31
N LYS A 97 0.30 11.51 -7.29
CA LYS A 97 0.15 10.98 -8.66
C LYS A 97 0.11 9.45 -8.65
N SER A 98 0.95 8.80 -7.84
CA SER A 98 0.94 7.33 -7.73
C SER A 98 -0.38 6.80 -7.17
N GLY A 99 -0.92 7.39 -6.10
CA GLY A 99 -2.21 6.99 -5.55
C GLY A 99 -3.36 7.13 -6.56
N LYS A 100 -3.41 8.23 -7.31
CA LYS A 100 -4.39 8.42 -8.40
C LYS A 100 -4.21 7.41 -9.52
N ALA A 101 -2.96 7.15 -9.93
CA ALA A 101 -2.65 6.19 -10.99
C ALA A 101 -3.07 4.77 -10.60
N LEU A 102 -2.82 4.36 -9.35
CA LEU A 102 -3.23 3.06 -8.82
C LEU A 102 -4.73 2.85 -8.86
N ILE A 103 -5.52 3.84 -8.40
CA ILE A 103 -6.98 3.76 -8.46
C ILE A 103 -7.46 3.64 -9.91
N LYS A 104 -6.96 4.51 -10.81
CA LYS A 104 -7.33 4.46 -12.23
C LYS A 104 -6.97 3.12 -12.86
N PHE A 105 -5.83 2.56 -12.53
CA PHE A 105 -5.35 1.29 -13.04
C PHE A 105 -6.23 0.13 -12.60
N LEU A 106 -6.54 0.05 -11.30
CA LEU A 106 -7.34 -1.03 -10.74
C LEU A 106 -8.82 -0.98 -11.14
N ASN A 107 -9.38 0.22 -11.34
CA ASN A 107 -10.74 0.37 -11.87
C ASN A 107 -10.93 -0.23 -13.28
N ASN A 108 -9.85 -0.40 -14.05
CA ASN A 108 -9.92 -0.98 -15.40
C ASN A 108 -9.82 -2.51 -15.41
N THR A 109 -9.76 -3.16 -14.25
CA THR A 109 -9.75 -4.62 -14.15
C THR A 109 -11.14 -5.20 -14.32
N THR A 110 -11.22 -6.42 -14.84
CA THR A 110 -12.45 -7.17 -15.03
C THR A 110 -12.39 -8.47 -14.22
N LYS A 111 -13.52 -9.14 -14.01
CA LYS A 111 -13.59 -10.40 -13.26
C LYS A 111 -12.72 -11.55 -13.80
N HIS A 112 -12.25 -11.44 -15.04
CA HIS A 112 -11.39 -12.42 -15.70
C HIS A 112 -9.89 -12.09 -15.59
N ASP A 113 -9.54 -11.00 -14.94
CA ASP A 113 -8.16 -10.57 -14.74
C ASP A 113 -7.61 -11.05 -13.39
N PHE A 114 -6.31 -10.88 -13.21
CA PHE A 114 -5.63 -11.15 -11.95
C PHE A 114 -4.61 -10.06 -11.62
N VAL A 115 -4.52 -9.65 -10.35
CA VAL A 115 -3.54 -8.66 -9.91
C VAL A 115 -2.59 -9.28 -8.89
N LEU A 116 -1.29 -9.20 -9.19
CA LEU A 116 -0.23 -9.50 -8.23
C LEU A 116 0.21 -8.19 -7.55
N PHE A 117 0.11 -8.15 -6.22
CA PHE A 117 0.63 -7.03 -5.42
C PHE A 117 1.96 -7.43 -4.78
N LEU A 118 2.96 -6.56 -4.91
CA LEU A 118 4.26 -6.66 -4.25
C LEU A 118 4.44 -5.42 -3.38
N ILE A 119 4.30 -5.56 -2.07
CA ILE A 119 4.30 -4.42 -1.15
C ILE A 119 5.45 -4.58 -0.17
N SER A 120 6.21 -3.51 0.04
CA SER A 120 7.29 -3.47 1.03
C SER A 120 7.30 -2.16 1.80
N GLY A 121 8.21 -2.03 2.76
CA GLY A 121 8.37 -0.84 3.57
C GLY A 121 8.48 0.46 2.76
N GLY A 122 8.03 1.54 3.35
CA GLY A 122 7.97 2.86 2.73
C GLY A 122 6.70 3.15 1.92
N GLY A 123 5.88 2.14 1.59
CA GLY A 123 4.66 2.30 0.79
C GLY A 123 3.67 3.34 1.32
N SER A 124 3.64 3.55 2.63
CA SER A 124 2.80 4.58 3.27
C SER A 124 3.05 6.01 2.80
N ALA A 125 4.31 6.33 2.45
CA ALA A 125 4.69 7.64 1.93
C ALA A 125 4.73 7.67 0.39
N LEU A 126 5.16 6.56 -0.22
CA LEU A 126 5.32 6.45 -1.67
C LEU A 126 4.00 6.55 -2.44
N SER A 127 2.90 6.04 -1.84
CA SER A 127 1.57 6.13 -2.44
C SER A 127 0.58 6.70 -1.45
N VAL A 128 0.02 7.85 -1.80
CA VAL A 128 -0.98 8.54 -0.98
C VAL A 128 -2.15 9.02 -1.83
N LEU A 129 -3.35 8.92 -1.27
CA LEU A 129 -4.54 9.56 -1.81
C LEU A 129 -5.38 10.02 -0.62
N PRO A 130 -5.18 11.28 -0.16
CA PRO A 130 -5.93 11.81 0.97
C PRO A 130 -7.42 11.91 0.67
N ASN A 131 -8.25 11.62 1.67
CA ASN A 131 -9.70 11.78 1.59
C ASN A 131 -10.08 13.21 1.95
N SER A 132 -10.48 14.01 0.96
CA SER A 132 -10.97 15.39 1.13
C SER A 132 -10.07 16.32 1.96
N ILE A 133 -8.78 16.00 2.08
CA ILE A 133 -7.78 16.87 2.69
C ILE A 133 -6.61 17.12 1.74
N SER A 134 -5.92 18.22 1.91
CA SER A 134 -4.73 18.53 1.12
C SER A 134 -3.54 17.62 1.48
N LEU A 135 -2.57 17.50 0.55
CA LEU A 135 -1.30 16.82 0.86
C LEU A 135 -0.57 17.51 2.01
N ARG A 136 -0.62 18.83 2.09
CA ARG A 136 -0.05 19.64 3.19
C ARG A 136 -0.70 19.27 4.51
N ASP A 137 -2.02 19.19 4.57
CA ASP A 137 -2.76 18.81 5.77
C ASP A 137 -2.43 17.37 6.19
N LYS A 138 -2.34 16.45 5.23
CA LYS A 138 -1.92 15.08 5.50
C LYS A 138 -0.52 15.02 6.13
N ILE A 139 0.43 15.81 5.64
CA ILE A 139 1.79 15.88 6.20
C ILE A 139 1.73 16.46 7.62
N ARG A 140 0.95 17.51 7.84
CA ARG A 140 0.75 18.11 9.16
C ARG A 140 0.13 17.11 10.14
N VAL A 141 -0.91 16.38 9.74
CA VAL A 141 -1.50 15.31 10.56
C VAL A 141 -0.44 14.29 10.98
N ASN A 142 0.38 13.80 10.04
CA ASN A 142 1.45 12.84 10.36
C ASN A 142 2.43 13.39 11.39
N HIS A 143 2.82 14.66 11.25
CA HIS A 143 3.75 15.33 12.15
C HIS A 143 3.17 15.43 13.57
N GLU A 144 1.91 15.90 13.70
CA GLU A 144 1.25 16.01 14.99
C GLU A 144 1.05 14.64 15.68
N LEU A 145 0.71 13.59 14.91
CA LEU A 145 0.57 12.23 15.43
C LEU A 145 1.89 11.68 15.98
N ILE A 146 3.00 11.87 15.26
CA ILE A 146 4.32 11.43 15.75
C ILE A 146 4.72 12.16 17.03
N ARG A 147 4.42 13.46 17.14
CA ARG A 147 4.74 14.26 18.33
C ARG A 147 3.82 14.02 19.52
N SER A 148 2.66 13.41 19.31
CA SER A 148 1.69 13.20 20.37
C SER A 148 2.05 12.08 21.35
N GLY A 149 3.01 11.21 20.99
CA GLY A 149 3.31 9.99 21.74
C GLY A 149 2.34 8.83 21.47
N ALA A 150 1.46 8.97 20.46
CA ALA A 150 0.59 7.89 20.03
C ALA A 150 1.44 6.70 19.50
N ASN A 151 1.02 5.49 19.80
CA ASN A 151 1.67 4.29 19.30
C ASN A 151 1.39 4.06 17.81
N ILE A 152 2.10 3.10 17.20
CA ILE A 152 2.01 2.85 15.76
C ILE A 152 0.60 2.48 15.29
N ASN A 153 -0.16 1.75 16.10
CA ASN A 153 -1.52 1.34 15.77
C ASN A 153 -2.49 2.52 15.82
N GLU A 154 -2.35 3.40 16.80
CA GLU A 154 -3.14 4.64 16.93
C GLU A 154 -2.85 5.60 15.78
N ILE A 155 -1.57 5.77 15.42
CA ILE A 155 -1.16 6.56 14.26
C ILE A 155 -1.74 5.94 12.98
N ALA A 156 -1.66 4.62 12.83
CA ALA A 156 -2.18 3.91 11.66
C ALA A 156 -3.70 4.06 11.53
N CYS A 157 -4.45 3.98 12.63
CA CYS A 157 -5.90 4.18 12.65
C CYS A 157 -6.29 5.52 12.02
N ILE A 158 -5.78 6.64 12.53
CA ILE A 158 -6.10 7.98 11.98
C ILE A 158 -5.65 8.11 10.52
N ARG A 159 -4.46 7.60 10.18
CA ARG A 159 -3.91 7.68 8.81
C ARG A 159 -4.72 6.90 7.79
N LYS A 160 -5.29 5.76 8.17
CA LYS A 160 -6.14 4.94 7.31
C LYS A 160 -7.48 5.64 7.06
N HIS A 161 -8.10 6.23 8.07
CA HIS A 161 -9.39 6.92 7.94
C HIS A 161 -9.31 8.23 7.15
N LEU A 162 -8.14 8.86 7.06
CA LEU A 162 -7.88 10.02 6.22
C LEU A 162 -7.35 9.66 4.80
N SER A 163 -7.58 8.44 4.33
CA SER A 163 -7.03 7.97 3.06
C SER A 163 -8.06 7.19 2.24
N LEU A 164 -8.03 7.38 0.91
CA LEU A 164 -8.85 6.65 -0.06
C LEU A 164 -8.21 5.35 -0.56
N ILE A 165 -6.98 5.02 -0.13
CA ILE A 165 -6.26 3.82 -0.59
C ILE A 165 -5.70 2.94 0.53
N LYS A 166 -5.73 3.40 1.79
CA LYS A 166 -5.21 2.64 2.94
C LYS A 166 -6.34 1.84 3.61
N GLY A 167 -5.97 0.88 4.49
CA GLY A 167 -6.94 0.05 5.18
C GLY A 167 -7.81 -0.78 4.23
N GLY A 168 -7.21 -1.39 3.21
CA GLY A 168 -7.90 -2.22 2.22
C GLY A 168 -8.64 -1.45 1.12
N ARG A 169 -8.76 -0.12 1.21
CA ARG A 169 -9.52 0.66 0.22
C ARG A 169 -8.95 0.63 -1.19
N LEU A 170 -7.66 0.33 -1.34
CA LEU A 170 -7.05 0.19 -2.65
C LEU A 170 -7.66 -0.96 -3.45
N ILE A 171 -7.83 -2.12 -2.82
CA ILE A 171 -8.37 -3.31 -3.49
C ILE A 171 -9.88 -3.27 -3.71
N GLN A 172 -10.62 -2.41 -2.99
CA GLN A 172 -12.04 -2.17 -3.25
C GLN A 172 -12.31 -1.56 -4.64
N LYS A 173 -11.25 -1.09 -5.32
CA LYS A 173 -11.35 -0.49 -6.66
C LYS A 173 -11.04 -1.48 -7.79
N MET A 174 -10.81 -2.73 -7.47
CA MET A 174 -10.59 -3.78 -8.47
C MET A 174 -11.80 -4.69 -8.58
N ASN A 175 -12.03 -5.21 -9.79
CA ASN A 175 -13.14 -6.11 -10.10
C ASN A 175 -12.66 -7.55 -10.38
N CYS A 176 -11.48 -7.93 -9.87
CA CYS A 176 -10.86 -9.22 -10.13
C CYS A 176 -10.23 -9.82 -8.88
N ASN A 177 -9.79 -11.05 -8.99
CA ASN A 177 -8.98 -11.70 -7.97
C ASN A 177 -7.55 -11.15 -7.95
N GLY A 178 -6.88 -11.29 -6.82
CA GLY A 178 -5.47 -10.92 -6.68
C GLY A 178 -4.84 -11.54 -5.45
N ILE A 179 -3.51 -11.43 -5.37
CA ILE A 179 -2.73 -11.87 -4.22
C ILE A 179 -1.68 -10.82 -3.87
N SER A 180 -1.39 -10.68 -2.60
CA SER A 180 -0.38 -9.75 -2.09
C SER A 180 0.79 -10.51 -1.46
N PHE A 181 1.99 -10.22 -1.91
CA PHE A 181 3.22 -10.54 -1.20
C PHE A 181 3.73 -9.30 -0.49
N LEU A 182 3.87 -9.41 0.83
CA LEU A 182 4.31 -8.31 1.67
C LEU A 182 5.68 -8.62 2.25
N VAL A 183 6.58 -7.64 2.16
CA VAL A 183 7.88 -7.69 2.85
C VAL A 183 7.81 -6.69 3.99
N SER A 184 7.82 -7.24 5.20
CA SER A 184 7.72 -6.44 6.42
C SER A 184 9.04 -5.79 6.79
N ASP A 185 8.98 -4.51 7.17
CA ASP A 185 10.00 -3.78 7.93
C ASP A 185 9.47 -3.38 9.32
N VAL A 186 8.39 -4.03 9.77
CA VAL A 186 7.71 -3.75 11.04
C VAL A 186 7.93 -4.91 12.01
N ILE A 187 8.35 -4.63 13.23
CA ILE A 187 8.49 -5.63 14.29
C ILE A 187 7.12 -6.25 14.58
N GLY A 188 7.04 -7.58 14.58
CA GLY A 188 5.80 -8.33 14.83
C GLY A 188 4.95 -8.57 13.59
N ASP A 189 5.42 -8.17 12.40
CA ASP A 189 4.82 -8.46 11.09
C ASP A 189 3.30 -8.15 10.98
N ASP A 190 2.83 -7.11 11.67
CA ASP A 190 1.43 -6.69 11.54
C ASP A 190 1.13 -6.25 10.11
N ILE A 191 0.41 -7.11 9.39
CA ILE A 191 0.03 -6.92 7.99
C ILE A 191 -0.73 -5.60 7.79
N GLY A 192 -1.56 -5.22 8.76
CA GLY A 192 -2.32 -3.96 8.73
C GLY A 192 -1.46 -2.71 8.83
N SER A 193 -0.23 -2.81 9.34
CA SER A 193 0.72 -1.71 9.48
C SER A 193 1.66 -1.58 8.30
N ILE A 194 1.98 -2.68 7.58
CA ILE A 194 2.82 -2.65 6.38
C ILE A 194 2.16 -1.77 5.32
N ALA A 195 2.86 -0.72 4.89
CA ALA A 195 2.35 0.31 3.98
C ALA A 195 0.98 0.90 4.39
N SER A 196 0.60 0.81 5.69
CA SER A 196 -0.72 1.15 6.24
C SER A 196 -1.86 0.31 5.64
N GLY A 197 -1.61 -0.97 5.35
CA GLY A 197 -2.63 -1.91 4.92
C GLY A 197 -3.28 -1.57 3.58
N LEU A 198 -2.50 -1.31 2.52
CA LEU A 198 -3.05 -0.99 1.19
C LEU A 198 -4.01 -2.07 0.68
N THR A 199 -3.67 -3.34 0.94
CA THR A 199 -4.42 -4.52 0.49
C THR A 199 -4.97 -5.35 1.66
N PHE A 200 -4.98 -4.80 2.87
CA PHE A 200 -5.43 -5.49 4.06
C PHE A 200 -6.53 -4.70 4.77
N TYR A 201 -7.60 -5.41 5.14
CA TYR A 201 -8.78 -4.82 5.78
C TYR A 201 -8.44 -4.12 7.10
N ASP A 202 -9.03 -2.94 7.30
CA ASP A 202 -8.93 -2.17 8.53
C ASP A 202 -10.12 -2.50 9.45
N LYS A 203 -9.84 -2.98 10.65
CA LYS A 203 -10.86 -3.26 11.66
C LYS A 203 -11.22 -2.04 12.52
N SER A 204 -10.43 -0.97 12.43
CA SER A 204 -10.69 0.25 13.20
C SER A 204 -11.76 1.11 12.52
N THR A 205 -12.43 1.94 13.31
CA THR A 205 -13.54 2.77 12.91
C THR A 205 -13.19 4.26 12.94
N PHE A 206 -14.00 5.12 12.31
CA PHE A 206 -13.88 6.57 12.47
C PHE A 206 -14.11 7.00 13.92
N SER A 207 -14.96 6.31 14.65
CA SER A 207 -15.16 6.52 16.09
C SER A 207 -13.91 6.22 16.91
N ASP A 208 -13.15 5.17 16.54
CA ASP A 208 -11.84 4.89 17.14
C ASP A 208 -10.85 6.02 16.86
N ALA A 209 -10.81 6.50 15.62
CA ALA A 209 -9.94 7.61 15.24
C ALA A 209 -10.25 8.88 16.05
N LEU A 210 -11.51 9.20 16.27
CA LEU A 210 -11.92 10.34 17.11
C LEU A 210 -11.56 10.14 18.59
N ARG A 211 -11.69 8.92 19.14
CA ARG A 211 -11.21 8.61 20.50
C ARG A 211 -9.70 8.86 20.65
N ILE A 212 -8.92 8.48 19.65
CA ILE A 212 -7.47 8.74 19.63
C ILE A 212 -7.19 10.24 19.58
N VAL A 213 -7.89 10.99 18.72
CA VAL A 213 -7.77 12.47 18.67
C VAL A 213 -8.01 13.08 20.05
N LYS A 214 -9.07 12.67 20.76
CA LYS A 214 -9.39 13.13 22.10
C LYS A 214 -8.35 12.70 23.12
N LYS A 215 -7.92 11.43 23.11
CA LYS A 215 -6.92 10.86 24.04
C LYS A 215 -5.63 11.67 24.07
N PHE A 216 -5.18 12.16 22.92
CA PHE A 216 -3.93 12.92 22.79
C PHE A 216 -4.13 14.43 22.65
N SER A 217 -5.34 14.95 22.93
CA SER A 217 -5.70 16.39 22.86
C SER A 217 -5.27 17.02 21.52
N LEU A 218 -5.62 16.34 20.42
CA LEU A 218 -5.24 16.72 19.06
C LEU A 218 -6.28 17.63 18.37
N GLU A 219 -7.43 17.91 18.98
CA GLU A 219 -8.54 18.65 18.39
C GLU A 219 -8.13 20.03 17.88
N HIS A 220 -7.22 20.69 18.59
CA HIS A 220 -6.73 22.03 18.21
C HIS A 220 -5.42 22.01 17.42
N LYS A 221 -4.77 20.84 17.29
CA LYS A 221 -3.49 20.67 16.57
C LYS A 221 -3.68 20.19 15.15
N LEU A 222 -4.69 19.34 14.92
CA LEU A 222 -4.99 18.81 13.60
C LEU A 222 -5.68 19.87 12.72
N PRO A 223 -5.46 19.82 11.39
CA PRO A 223 -6.20 20.65 10.44
C PRO A 223 -7.72 20.44 10.57
N LYS A 224 -8.48 21.53 10.46
CA LYS A 224 -9.96 21.46 10.49
C LYS A 224 -10.53 20.51 9.42
N SER A 225 -9.91 20.48 8.24
CA SER A 225 -10.27 19.55 7.15
C SER A 225 -10.18 18.08 7.58
N ALA A 226 -9.11 17.70 8.29
CA ALA A 226 -8.92 16.34 8.78
C ALA A 226 -9.97 15.98 9.85
N LEU A 227 -10.21 16.89 10.80
CA LEU A 227 -11.24 16.68 11.84
C LEU A 227 -12.65 16.57 11.22
N SER A 228 -12.96 17.38 10.21
CA SER A 228 -14.24 17.29 9.48
C SER A 228 -14.43 15.91 8.85
N VAL A 229 -13.42 15.37 8.17
CA VAL A 229 -13.48 14.02 7.57
C VAL A 229 -13.72 12.95 8.63
N LEU A 230 -13.01 13.00 9.76
CA LEU A 230 -13.17 12.03 10.84
C LEU A 230 -14.56 12.09 11.45
N LYS A 231 -15.09 13.29 11.72
CA LYS A 231 -16.44 13.49 12.26
C LYS A 231 -17.53 13.03 11.31
N SER A 232 -17.43 13.39 10.03
CA SER A 232 -18.39 12.97 9.01
C SER A 232 -18.44 11.44 8.86
N GLY A 233 -17.27 10.79 8.87
CA GLY A 233 -17.18 9.34 8.80
C GLY A 233 -17.82 8.66 10.02
N ALA A 234 -17.59 9.15 11.23
CA ALA A 234 -18.19 8.61 12.45
C ALA A 234 -19.73 8.76 12.46
N ASN A 235 -20.25 9.85 11.92
CA ASN A 235 -21.71 10.05 11.82
C ASN A 235 -22.35 9.03 10.86
N VAL A 236 -21.68 8.67 9.75
CA VAL A 236 -22.17 7.63 8.84
C VAL A 236 -22.15 6.26 9.51
N GLU A 237 -21.08 5.91 10.22
CA GLU A 237 -20.99 4.63 10.96
C GLU A 237 -22.15 4.47 11.98
N ILE A 238 -22.53 5.54 12.69
CA ILE A 238 -23.64 5.51 13.64
C ILE A 238 -24.99 5.35 12.93
N SER A 239 -25.14 5.87 11.71
CA SER A 239 -26.40 5.78 10.96
C SER A 239 -26.61 4.42 10.26
N GLU A 240 -25.55 3.62 10.13
CA GLU A 240 -25.60 2.27 9.52
C GLU A 240 -25.71 1.13 10.55
N THR A 241 -25.64 1.45 11.85
CA THR A 241 -25.84 0.53 12.97
C THR A 241 -27.24 0.63 13.56
#